data_a48250852c3d12f77688751ae5e27b07
#
_entry.id   a48250852c3d12f77688751ae5e27b07
#
_cell.length_a   1.000
_cell.length_b   1.000
_cell.length_c   1.000
_cell.angle_alpha   90.00
_cell.angle_beta   90.00
_cell.angle_gamma   90.00
#
_symmetry.space_group_name_H-M   'P 1'
#
loop_
_entity.id
_entity.type
_entity.pdbx_description
1 polymer ?
#
loop_
_entity_poly.entity_id
_entity_poly.type
_entity_poly.pdbx_seq_one_letter_code
_entity_poly.pdbx_strand_id
1 'polypeptide(L)'
;SKIYEWASGKGINWHKIPTDSQHFNGCAESMIRITKRQLWDTLRTRTYTKGELDTVFSDVMFIVNSRPLMITAGSDPLSGGPITPLHLMGGRSTIQIPTMQFDEKPSLTRRARFLEDTCQEFWLKWYAQGFFFNIVRS
;
A
#
# COMPACT_ATOMS: atom_id res chain seq x y z
N SER A 1 27.42 17.51 -1.44
CA SER A 1 27.02 16.89 -0.16
C SER A 1 27.20 15.37 -0.29
N LYS A 2 27.84 14.73 0.68
CA LYS A 2 28.14 13.28 0.69
C LYS A 2 26.89 12.41 0.37
N ILE A 3 25.70 12.87 0.74
CA ILE A 3 24.44 12.18 0.45
C ILE A 3 24.14 12.17 -1.06
N TYR A 4 24.38 13.29 -1.74
CA TYR A 4 24.18 13.37 -3.20
C TYR A 4 25.16 12.51 -3.97
N GLU A 5 26.44 12.50 -3.56
CA GLU A 5 27.48 11.67 -4.17
C GLU A 5 27.15 10.18 -4.01
N TRP A 6 26.73 9.79 -2.80
CA TRP A 6 26.30 8.42 -2.54
C TRP A 6 25.09 8.03 -3.37
N ALA A 7 24.06 8.89 -3.46
CA ALA A 7 22.85 8.64 -4.22
C ALA A 7 23.13 8.55 -5.73
N SER A 8 23.97 9.44 -6.27
CA SER A 8 24.40 9.38 -7.67
C SER A 8 25.13 8.09 -7.99
N GLY A 9 25.98 7.60 -7.10
CA GLY A 9 26.67 6.30 -7.25
C GLY A 9 25.72 5.10 -7.25
N LYS A 10 24.48 5.27 -6.77
CA LYS A 10 23.41 4.27 -6.78
C LYS A 10 22.38 4.49 -7.89
N GLY A 11 22.60 5.44 -8.78
CA GLY A 11 21.62 5.77 -9.84
C GLY A 11 20.36 6.47 -9.33
N ILE A 12 20.38 7.03 -8.12
CA ILE A 12 19.25 7.74 -7.52
C ILE A 12 19.32 9.22 -7.91
N ASN A 13 18.31 9.69 -8.62
CA ASN A 13 18.15 11.11 -8.95
C ASN A 13 17.28 11.80 -7.90
N TRP A 14 17.86 12.80 -7.23
CA TRP A 14 17.16 13.63 -6.27
C TRP A 14 16.44 14.80 -6.98
N HIS A 15 15.12 14.86 -6.86
CA HIS A 15 14.35 16.02 -7.24
C HIS A 15 14.01 16.84 -5.99
N LYS A 16 14.54 18.05 -5.92
CA LYS A 16 14.18 18.97 -4.83
C LYS A 16 12.82 19.61 -5.14
N ILE A 17 11.93 19.56 -4.16
CA ILE A 17 10.71 20.36 -4.19
C ILE A 17 11.13 21.83 -3.93
N PRO A 18 10.62 22.81 -4.69
CA PRO A 18 10.90 24.22 -4.44
C PRO A 18 10.55 24.60 -3.00
N THR A 19 11.32 25.52 -2.41
CA THR A 19 11.05 26.07 -1.08
C THR A 19 9.64 26.67 -1.08
N ASP A 20 8.86 26.45 -0.03
CA ASP A 20 7.46 26.91 0.15
C ASP A 20 6.39 26.21 -0.72
N SER A 21 6.72 25.13 -1.41
CA SER A 21 5.75 24.35 -2.19
C SER A 21 5.32 23.04 -1.52
N GLN A 22 5.16 23.06 -0.20
CA GLN A 22 4.71 21.90 0.60
C GLN A 22 3.39 21.31 0.10
N HIS A 23 2.50 22.13 -0.48
CA HIS A 23 1.23 21.70 -1.06
C HIS A 23 1.38 20.70 -2.22
N PHE A 24 2.51 20.68 -2.94
CA PHE A 24 2.76 19.66 -3.98
C PHE A 24 2.92 18.24 -3.43
N ASN A 25 3.23 18.12 -2.14
CA ASN A 25 3.39 16.82 -1.48
C ASN A 25 2.16 16.42 -0.62
N GLY A 26 1.13 17.25 -0.58
CA GLY A 26 -0.03 17.08 0.31
C GLY A 26 -0.75 15.73 0.12
N CYS A 27 -0.80 15.22 -1.11
CA CYS A 27 -1.38 13.91 -1.40
C CYS A 27 -0.57 12.78 -0.73
N ALA A 28 0.76 12.79 -0.88
CA ALA A 28 1.64 11.81 -0.27
C ALA A 28 1.59 11.90 1.27
N GLU A 29 1.62 13.10 1.83
CA GLU A 29 1.52 13.32 3.27
C GLU A 29 0.19 12.81 3.84
N SER A 30 -0.91 13.08 3.15
CA SER A 30 -2.23 12.56 3.53
C SER A 30 -2.25 11.04 3.53
N MET A 31 -1.71 10.41 2.49
CA MET A 31 -1.63 8.94 2.40
C MET A 31 -0.79 8.34 3.51
N ILE A 32 0.38 8.93 3.79
CA ILE A 32 1.26 8.48 4.88
C ILE A 32 0.55 8.60 6.23
N ARG A 33 -0.13 9.72 6.48
CA ARG A 33 -0.86 9.95 7.73
C ARG A 33 -1.94 8.89 7.95
N ILE A 34 -2.72 8.61 6.93
CA ILE A 34 -3.81 7.63 7.01
C ILE A 34 -3.26 6.22 7.17
N THR A 35 -2.26 5.85 6.38
CA THR A 35 -1.61 4.54 6.50
C THR A 35 -1.05 4.33 7.90
N LYS A 36 -0.32 5.31 8.45
CA LYS A 36 0.22 5.25 9.82
C LYS A 36 -0.88 5.08 10.86
N ARG A 37 -1.98 5.82 10.74
CA ARG A 37 -3.10 5.71 11.67
C ARG A 37 -3.72 4.31 11.66
N GLN A 38 -4.04 3.78 10.47
CA GLN A 38 -4.62 2.45 10.34
C GLN A 38 -3.67 1.36 10.82
N LEU A 39 -2.40 1.50 10.49
CA LEU A 39 -1.36 0.57 10.92
C LEU A 39 -1.23 0.57 12.45
N TRP A 40 -1.19 1.75 13.07
CA TRP A 40 -1.17 1.87 14.52
C TRP A 40 -2.38 1.19 15.16
N ASP A 41 -3.59 1.46 14.67
CA ASP A 41 -4.84 0.89 15.18
C ASP A 41 -4.92 -0.64 15.00
N THR A 42 -4.19 -1.19 14.05
CA THR A 42 -4.11 -2.64 13.81
C THR A 42 -3.04 -3.31 14.69
N LEU A 43 -1.88 -2.67 14.84
CA LEU A 43 -0.74 -3.29 15.53
C LEU A 43 -0.74 -3.12 17.05
N ARG A 44 -1.34 -2.07 17.56
CA ARG A 44 -1.21 -1.65 19.00
C ARG A 44 -1.64 -2.70 20.03
N THR A 45 -2.51 -3.65 19.64
CA THR A 45 -3.09 -4.64 20.55
C THR A 45 -2.32 -5.95 20.62
N ARG A 46 -1.25 -6.09 19.84
CA ARG A 46 -0.55 -7.36 19.64
C ARG A 46 0.96 -7.18 19.67
N THR A 47 1.68 -8.25 20.00
CA THR A 47 3.15 -8.28 20.01
C THR A 47 3.69 -8.99 18.77
N TYR A 48 4.68 -8.38 18.14
CA TYR A 48 5.30 -8.87 16.92
C TYR A 48 6.81 -8.97 17.08
N THR A 49 7.40 -9.96 16.45
CA THR A 49 8.86 -10.00 16.22
C THR A 49 9.22 -9.04 15.07
N LYS A 50 10.50 -8.69 14.95
CA LYS A 50 10.98 -7.84 13.87
C LYS A 50 10.64 -8.42 12.48
N GLY A 51 10.89 -9.73 12.26
CA GLY A 51 10.58 -10.37 10.98
C GLY A 51 9.10 -10.36 10.63
N GLU A 52 8.22 -10.50 11.62
CA GLU A 52 6.78 -10.42 11.43
C GLU A 52 6.32 -9.01 11.07
N LEU A 53 6.92 -7.97 11.69
CA LEU A 53 6.66 -6.59 11.32
C LEU A 53 7.11 -6.30 9.88
N ASP A 54 8.28 -6.80 9.48
CA ASP A 54 8.76 -6.64 8.11
C ASP A 54 7.80 -7.27 7.09
N THR A 55 7.23 -8.43 7.41
CA THR A 55 6.20 -9.09 6.59
C THR A 55 4.93 -8.25 6.52
N VAL A 56 4.39 -7.83 7.67
CA VAL A 56 3.16 -7.01 7.72
C VAL A 56 3.37 -5.69 6.97
N PHE A 57 4.52 -5.03 7.10
CA PHE A 57 4.80 -3.79 6.37
C PHE A 57 4.86 -4.01 4.86
N SER A 58 5.43 -5.13 4.41
CA SER A 58 5.46 -5.48 2.99
C SER A 58 4.05 -5.65 2.42
N ASP A 59 3.19 -6.36 3.15
CA ASP A 59 1.80 -6.57 2.75
C ASP A 59 0.99 -5.26 2.76
N VAL A 60 1.18 -4.44 3.80
CA VAL A 60 0.56 -3.10 3.88
C VAL A 60 1.01 -2.20 2.74
N MET A 61 2.30 -2.19 2.40
CA MET A 61 2.81 -1.44 1.24
C MET A 61 2.16 -1.91 -0.06
N PHE A 62 1.99 -3.22 -0.23
CA PHE A 62 1.29 -3.77 -1.38
C PHE A 62 -0.17 -3.30 -1.43
N ILE A 63 -0.91 -3.41 -0.32
CA ILE A 63 -2.30 -2.96 -0.22
C ILE A 63 -2.44 -1.47 -0.59
N VAL A 64 -1.63 -0.62 0.01
CA VAL A 64 -1.68 0.84 -0.21
C VAL A 64 -1.35 1.20 -1.67
N ASN A 65 -0.39 0.52 -2.28
CA ASN A 65 0.04 0.76 -3.65
C ASN A 65 -0.85 0.06 -4.70
N SER A 66 -1.74 -0.83 -4.29
CA SER A 66 -2.76 -1.44 -5.15
C SER A 66 -4.03 -0.57 -5.27
N ARG A 67 -4.09 0.60 -4.60
CA ARG A 67 -5.25 1.49 -4.71
C ARG A 67 -5.39 2.01 -6.14
N PRO A 68 -6.62 2.16 -6.66
CA PRO A 68 -6.84 2.80 -7.95
C PRO A 68 -6.44 4.27 -7.90
N LEU A 69 -5.68 4.74 -8.90
CA LEU A 69 -5.37 6.16 -9.11
C LEU A 69 -6.33 6.79 -10.11
N MET A 70 -6.68 6.04 -11.13
CA MET A 70 -7.54 6.52 -12.22
C MET A 70 -8.30 5.34 -12.83
N ILE A 71 -9.55 5.57 -13.20
CA ILE A 71 -10.32 4.67 -14.04
C ILE A 71 -10.22 5.24 -15.46
N THR A 72 -9.60 4.51 -16.36
CA THR A 72 -9.55 4.87 -17.77
C THR A 72 -10.93 4.62 -18.38
N ALA A 73 -11.60 5.71 -18.79
CA ALA A 73 -12.84 5.59 -19.55
C ALA A 73 -12.54 4.88 -20.89
N GLY A 74 -13.15 3.73 -21.12
CA GLY A 74 -12.96 2.94 -22.34
C GLY A 74 -12.06 1.71 -22.22
N SER A 75 -11.56 1.41 -21.03
CA SER A 75 -10.91 0.11 -20.81
C SER A 75 -11.94 -0.99 -20.89
N ASP A 76 -11.83 -1.80 -21.94
CA ASP A 76 -12.46 -3.11 -22.02
C ASP A 76 -12.20 -3.87 -20.71
N PRO A 77 -13.23 -4.48 -20.08
CA PRO A 77 -13.04 -5.30 -18.88
C PRO A 77 -11.96 -6.37 -19.02
N LEU A 78 -11.59 -6.70 -20.26
CA LEU A 78 -10.55 -7.67 -20.60
C LEU A 78 -9.12 -7.07 -20.69
N SER A 79 -8.95 -5.77 -20.79
CA SER A 79 -7.64 -5.18 -21.14
C SER A 79 -6.94 -4.38 -20.03
N GLY A 80 -7.51 -4.25 -18.86
CA GLY A 80 -6.78 -3.64 -17.79
C GLY A 80 -7.67 -2.93 -16.76
N GLY A 81 -7.56 -3.34 -15.55
CA GLY A 81 -8.16 -2.67 -14.39
C GLY A 81 -7.62 -1.24 -14.21
N PRO A 82 -8.06 -0.55 -13.16
CA PRO A 82 -7.66 0.81 -12.89
C PRO A 82 -6.13 0.91 -12.72
N ILE A 83 -5.55 2.01 -13.19
CA ILE A 83 -4.12 2.29 -12.98
C ILE A 83 -3.86 2.46 -11.48
N THR A 84 -2.86 1.77 -10.97
CA THR A 84 -2.44 1.83 -9.57
C THR A 84 -1.00 2.32 -9.45
N PRO A 85 -0.55 2.81 -8.27
CA PRO A 85 0.85 3.10 -8.01
C PRO A 85 1.76 1.91 -8.31
N LEU A 86 1.30 0.70 -8.05
CA LEU A 86 2.07 -0.53 -8.29
C LEU A 86 2.39 -0.71 -9.79
N HIS A 87 1.45 -0.37 -10.68
CA HIS A 87 1.69 -0.35 -12.14
C HIS A 87 2.80 0.61 -12.50
N LEU A 88 2.77 1.84 -11.94
CA LEU A 88 3.75 2.88 -12.23
C LEU A 88 5.14 2.52 -11.71
N MET A 89 5.22 1.70 -10.68
CA MET A 89 6.48 1.20 -10.10
C MET A 89 7.06 0.01 -10.88
N GLY A 90 6.43 -0.40 -12.00
CA GLY A 90 6.85 -1.55 -12.80
C GLY A 90 6.40 -2.90 -12.23
N GLY A 91 5.49 -2.87 -11.25
CA GLY A 91 4.84 -4.06 -10.71
C GLY A 91 3.73 -4.58 -11.63
N ARG A 92 3.47 -5.86 -11.55
CA ARG A 92 2.31 -6.47 -12.22
C ARG A 92 1.03 -6.05 -11.52
N SER A 93 0.02 -5.68 -12.28
CA SER A 93 -1.28 -5.28 -11.78
C SER A 93 -2.15 -6.47 -11.40
N THR A 94 -1.66 -7.33 -10.59
CA THR A 94 -2.56 -8.31 -10.00
C THR A 94 -3.03 -7.71 -8.68
N ILE A 95 -4.22 -7.12 -8.69
CA ILE A 95 -4.95 -6.85 -7.47
C ILE A 95 -5.31 -8.23 -6.90
N GLN A 96 -4.37 -8.84 -6.22
CA GLN A 96 -4.69 -9.94 -5.33
C GLN A 96 -5.28 -9.27 -4.07
N ILE A 97 -6.58 -8.99 -4.15
CA ILE A 97 -7.35 -8.77 -2.94
C ILE A 97 -7.10 -10.00 -2.09
N PRO A 98 -6.69 -9.87 -0.83
CA PRO A 98 -6.64 -11.01 0.07
C PRO A 98 -7.99 -11.71 -0.01
N THR A 99 -8.03 -12.83 -0.70
CA THR A 99 -9.29 -13.52 -0.92
C THR A 99 -9.66 -14.13 0.40
N MET A 100 -10.75 -13.64 0.99
CA MET A 100 -11.40 -14.26 2.14
C MET A 100 -11.99 -15.62 1.74
N GLN A 101 -11.21 -16.50 1.16
CA GLN A 101 -11.59 -17.89 1.03
C GLN A 101 -11.10 -18.60 2.27
N PHE A 102 -11.99 -18.70 3.23
CA PHE A 102 -11.87 -19.59 4.39
C PHE A 102 -11.99 -21.08 3.99
N ASP A 103 -11.60 -21.42 2.78
CA ASP A 103 -11.47 -22.80 2.42
C ASP A 103 -10.19 -23.33 3.10
N GLU A 104 -10.43 -24.26 4.00
CA GLU A 104 -9.53 -25.17 4.68
C GLU A 104 -8.14 -25.26 4.04
N LYS A 105 -7.28 -24.24 4.26
CA LYS A 105 -5.85 -24.40 3.98
C LYS A 105 -5.28 -25.26 5.11
N PRO A 106 -5.05 -26.55 4.85
CA PRO A 106 -4.42 -27.38 5.86
C PRO A 106 -3.03 -26.84 6.14
N SER A 107 -2.72 -26.64 7.40
CA SER A 107 -1.38 -26.47 7.95
C SER A 107 -0.66 -25.12 7.86
N LEU A 108 -1.33 -23.98 7.77
CA LEU A 108 -0.67 -22.76 8.20
C LEU A 108 -0.38 -22.83 9.69
N THR A 109 0.87 -22.53 10.08
CA THR A 109 1.21 -22.43 11.50
C THR A 109 0.30 -21.39 12.16
N ARG A 110 -0.02 -21.56 13.45
CA ARG A 110 -0.82 -20.59 14.22
C ARG A 110 -0.32 -19.15 14.06
N ARG A 111 1.00 -18.98 13.87
CA ARG A 111 1.63 -17.69 13.71
C ARG A 111 1.43 -17.09 12.31
N ALA A 112 1.41 -17.90 11.28
CA ALA A 112 1.10 -17.46 9.91
C ALA A 112 -0.34 -16.96 9.78
N ARG A 113 -1.31 -17.67 10.38
CA ARG A 113 -2.71 -17.20 10.46
C ARG A 113 -2.82 -15.86 11.18
N PHE A 114 -2.09 -15.68 12.26
CA PHE A 114 -2.07 -14.42 12.99
C PHE A 114 -1.58 -13.24 12.13
N LEU A 115 -0.60 -13.44 11.26
CA LEU A 115 -0.13 -12.39 10.33
C LEU A 115 -1.16 -12.14 9.23
N GLU A 116 -1.75 -13.18 8.68
CA GLU A 116 -2.83 -13.07 7.68
C GLU A 116 -4.03 -12.29 8.25
N ASP A 117 -4.49 -12.63 9.46
CA ASP A 117 -5.56 -11.91 10.16
C ASP A 117 -5.21 -10.43 10.38
N THR A 118 -3.95 -10.13 10.69
CA THR A 118 -3.47 -8.76 10.88
C THR A 118 -3.56 -7.94 9.57
N CYS A 119 -3.10 -8.52 8.47
CA CYS A 119 -3.15 -7.87 7.16
C CYS A 119 -4.61 -7.68 6.69
N GLN A 120 -5.46 -8.66 6.97
CA GLN A 120 -6.88 -8.58 6.67
C GLN A 120 -7.59 -7.50 7.49
N GLU A 121 -7.29 -7.38 8.79
CA GLU A 121 -7.81 -6.31 9.63
C GLU A 121 -7.41 -4.93 9.10
N PHE A 122 -6.14 -4.77 8.71
CA PHE A 122 -5.68 -3.54 8.07
C PHE A 122 -6.44 -3.26 6.77
N TRP A 123 -6.62 -4.27 5.91
CA TRP A 123 -7.37 -4.14 4.65
C TRP A 123 -8.80 -3.66 4.88
N LEU A 124 -9.52 -4.25 5.82
CA LEU A 124 -10.90 -3.87 6.12
C LEU A 124 -11.00 -2.41 6.60
N LYS A 125 -10.08 -1.98 7.47
CA LYS A 125 -10.02 -0.59 7.93
C LYS A 125 -9.66 0.37 6.81
N TRP A 126 -8.73 -0.01 5.94
CA TRP A 126 -8.30 0.76 4.77
C TRP A 126 -9.45 0.92 3.77
N TYR A 127 -10.14 -0.16 3.46
CA TYR A 127 -11.29 -0.16 2.55
C TYR A 127 -12.45 0.68 3.08
N ALA A 128 -12.78 0.56 4.36
CA ALA A 128 -13.87 1.30 5.00
C ALA A 128 -13.68 2.83 4.98
N GLN A 129 -12.44 3.32 4.83
CA GLN A 129 -12.15 4.76 4.72
C GLN A 129 -12.51 5.36 3.36
N GLY A 130 -13.07 4.56 2.44
CA GLY A 130 -13.66 5.07 1.20
C GLY A 130 -12.68 5.59 0.16
N PHE A 131 -11.37 5.27 0.27
CA PHE A 131 -10.39 5.69 -0.75
C PHE A 131 -10.71 5.17 -2.15
N PHE A 132 -11.41 4.04 -2.23
CA PHE A 132 -11.88 3.49 -3.50
C PHE A 132 -13.10 4.24 -4.06
N PHE A 133 -13.90 4.91 -3.22
CA PHE A 133 -15.15 5.54 -3.62
C PHE A 133 -15.00 7.02 -4.02
N ASN A 134 -13.98 7.72 -3.51
CA ASN A 134 -13.79 9.14 -3.82
C ASN A 134 -13.24 9.39 -5.22
N ILE A 135 -12.63 8.39 -5.85
CA ILE A 135 -12.11 8.49 -7.23
C ILE A 135 -13.23 8.31 -8.27
N VAL A 136 -14.34 7.68 -7.88
CA VAL A 136 -15.48 7.42 -8.78
C VAL A 136 -16.46 8.61 -8.82
N ARG A 137 -16.33 9.60 -7.92
CA ARG A 137 -17.27 10.72 -7.77
C ARG A 137 -16.74 12.08 -8.28
N SER A 138 -15.52 12.15 -8.75
CA SER A 138 -14.96 13.32 -9.43
C SER A 138 -14.81 12.99 -10.92
#